data_904d0a477a57061d0dbeb6292bfccfd2
#
_entry.id   904d0a477a57061d0dbeb6292bfccfd2
#
_cell.length_a   1.000
_cell.length_b   1.000
_cell.length_c   1.000
_cell.angle_alpha   90.00
_cell.angle_beta   90.00
_cell.angle_gamma   90.00
#
_symmetry.space_group_name_H-M   'P 1'
#
loop_
_entity.id
_entity.type
_entity.pdbx_description
1 polymer ?
#
loop_
_entity_poly.entity_id
_entity_poly.type
_entity_poly.pdbx_seq_one_letter_code
_entity_poly.pdbx_strand_id
1 'polypeptide(L)'
;MEQRMFEGGAPMKNVILPIVKVTTPIVGGRLIGKFAVKNARKDYSKNVKPPFSPPGYIFPIVWPILYMSMGIAYALVSHKPGKKRIKGAYYTQLGLNYGWSILYFKYKLRFSALIESAVLLGAVLMTTITFFNVKKLAGLILVPYTLWSAFATYLTAGNWLLNKDNPRYTDKSNV
;
A
#
# COMPACT_ATOMS: atom_id res chain seq x y z
N MET A 1 21.46 -49.64 10.85
CA MET A 1 21.64 -48.48 11.73
C MET A 1 22.38 -47.41 10.94
N GLU A 2 21.73 -46.76 9.95
CA GLU A 2 22.32 -45.59 9.23
C GLU A 2 21.46 -45.21 8.04
N GLN A 3 20.34 -44.53 8.28
CA GLN A 3 19.59 -43.79 7.22
C GLN A 3 18.64 -42.79 7.85
N ARG A 4 19.16 -41.84 8.66
CA ARG A 4 18.38 -40.69 9.15
C ARG A 4 19.24 -39.44 9.22
N MET A 5 19.88 -39.09 8.14
CA MET A 5 20.69 -37.88 8.12
C MET A 5 20.60 -37.10 6.79
N PHE A 6 19.41 -36.83 6.25
CA PHE A 6 19.26 -35.77 5.21
C PHE A 6 17.81 -35.33 5.07
N GLU A 7 17.15 -34.89 6.16
CA GLU A 7 15.94 -34.08 6.09
C GLU A 7 16.21 -32.61 6.49
N GLY A 8 17.27 -32.04 5.94
CA GLY A 8 17.68 -30.66 6.22
C GLY A 8 16.95 -29.57 5.42
N GLY A 9 15.96 -29.90 4.56
CA GLY A 9 15.29 -28.93 3.69
C GLY A 9 14.03 -28.26 4.25
N ALA A 10 13.42 -28.82 5.27
CA ALA A 10 12.17 -28.32 5.86
C ALA A 10 12.31 -27.04 6.71
N PRO A 11 13.35 -26.84 7.53
CA PRO A 11 13.44 -25.64 8.38
C PRO A 11 13.71 -24.35 7.61
N MET A 12 14.52 -24.36 6.56
CA MET A 12 14.85 -23.15 5.78
C MET A 12 13.66 -22.57 5.02
N LYS A 13 12.83 -23.37 4.37
CA LYS A 13 11.62 -22.91 3.67
C LYS A 13 10.63 -22.25 4.62
N ASN A 14 10.54 -22.72 5.86
CA ASN A 14 9.63 -22.17 6.88
C ASN A 14 10.06 -20.79 7.38
N VAL A 15 11.33 -20.42 7.25
CA VAL A 15 11.87 -19.11 7.62
C VAL A 15 11.93 -18.18 6.41
N ILE A 16 12.41 -18.65 5.26
CA ILE A 16 12.59 -17.79 4.06
C ILE A 16 11.27 -17.30 3.52
N LEU A 17 10.24 -18.14 3.45
CA LEU A 17 8.96 -17.78 2.85
C LEU A 17 8.21 -16.63 3.58
N PRO A 18 8.14 -16.58 4.90
CA PRO A 18 7.63 -15.41 5.63
C PRO A 18 8.46 -14.15 5.39
N ILE A 19 9.79 -14.23 5.37
CA ILE A 19 10.69 -13.11 5.11
C ILE A 19 10.40 -12.50 3.73
N VAL A 20 10.31 -13.33 2.68
CA VAL A 20 9.98 -12.87 1.32
C VAL A 20 8.62 -12.18 1.30
N LYS A 21 7.61 -12.69 1.99
CA LYS A 21 6.27 -12.06 2.05
C LYS A 21 6.28 -10.70 2.74
N VAL A 22 7.10 -10.53 3.76
CA VAL A 22 7.26 -9.25 4.48
C VAL A 22 8.06 -8.25 3.65
N THR A 23 9.12 -8.69 2.98
CA THR A 23 10.01 -7.79 2.23
C THR A 23 9.43 -7.36 0.88
N THR A 24 8.60 -8.19 0.23
CA THR A 24 8.01 -7.90 -1.09
C THR A 24 7.28 -6.55 -1.15
N PRO A 25 6.33 -6.20 -0.26
CA PRO A 25 5.64 -4.92 -0.33
C PRO A 25 6.57 -3.74 -0.02
N ILE A 26 7.57 -3.92 0.84
CA ILE A 26 8.55 -2.87 1.17
C ILE A 26 9.43 -2.58 -0.03
N VAL A 27 9.98 -3.61 -0.67
CA VAL A 27 10.83 -3.46 -1.88
C VAL A 27 10.02 -2.86 -3.02
N GLY A 28 8.81 -3.37 -3.29
CA GLY A 28 7.91 -2.82 -4.29
C GLY A 28 7.58 -1.34 -4.05
N GLY A 29 7.20 -0.98 -2.82
CA GLY A 29 6.94 0.40 -2.42
C GLY A 29 8.16 1.32 -2.60
N ARG A 30 9.36 0.83 -2.29
CA ARG A 30 10.61 1.59 -2.50
C ARG A 30 10.91 1.81 -3.99
N LEU A 31 10.68 0.80 -4.83
CA LEU A 31 10.86 0.91 -6.28
C LEU A 31 9.86 1.90 -6.88
N ILE A 32 8.59 1.79 -6.52
CA ILE A 32 7.54 2.73 -6.94
C ILE A 32 7.84 4.16 -6.43
N GLY A 33 8.28 4.30 -5.19
CA GLY A 33 8.70 5.58 -4.62
C GLY A 33 9.81 6.24 -5.44
N LYS A 34 10.85 5.50 -5.82
CA LYS A 34 11.91 6.00 -6.69
C LYS A 34 11.43 6.38 -8.09
N PHE A 35 10.51 5.59 -8.66
CA PHE A 35 10.01 5.76 -10.01
C PHE A 35 8.98 6.89 -10.14
N ALA A 36 8.06 7.01 -9.19
CA ALA A 36 6.89 7.88 -9.31
C ALA A 36 6.93 9.13 -8.42
N VAL A 37 7.68 9.11 -7.31
CA VAL A 37 7.55 10.12 -6.23
C VAL A 37 8.72 11.09 -6.18
N LYS A 38 9.57 11.14 -7.22
CA LYS A 38 10.83 11.92 -7.24
C LYS A 38 10.67 13.40 -6.84
N ASN A 39 9.57 14.07 -7.26
CA ASN A 39 9.29 15.48 -6.99
C ASN A 39 8.11 15.70 -6.03
N ALA A 40 7.55 14.65 -5.45
CA ALA A 40 6.30 14.73 -4.68
C ALA A 40 6.35 15.73 -3.53
N ARG A 41 7.47 15.82 -2.81
CA ARG A 41 7.61 16.76 -1.69
C ARG A 41 7.54 18.23 -2.15
N LYS A 42 8.20 18.54 -3.28
CA LYS A 42 8.19 19.87 -3.88
C LYS A 42 6.80 20.22 -4.42
N ASP A 43 6.12 19.29 -5.07
CA ASP A 43 4.76 19.50 -5.58
C ASP A 43 3.77 19.64 -4.43
N TYR A 44 3.86 18.79 -3.40
CA TYR A 44 3.02 18.87 -2.22
C TYR A 44 3.14 20.19 -1.46
N SER A 45 4.34 20.78 -1.39
CA SER A 45 4.55 22.08 -0.71
C SER A 45 3.85 23.24 -1.40
N LYS A 46 3.60 23.14 -2.72
CA LYS A 46 3.00 24.20 -3.55
C LYS A 46 1.47 24.16 -3.61
N ASN A 47 0.87 23.05 -3.22
CA ASN A 47 -0.58 22.87 -3.28
C ASN A 47 -1.27 23.50 -2.07
N VAL A 48 -2.47 24.02 -2.27
CA VAL A 48 -3.40 24.33 -1.18
C VAL A 48 -3.83 23.01 -0.56
N LYS A 49 -3.74 22.91 0.76
CA LYS A 49 -3.93 21.63 1.48
C LYS A 49 -5.24 21.66 2.26
N PRO A 50 -5.98 20.54 2.30
CA PRO A 50 -7.12 20.42 3.19
C PRO A 50 -6.69 20.47 4.66
N PRO A 51 -7.61 20.77 5.59
CA PRO A 51 -7.34 20.73 7.03
C PRO A 51 -6.69 19.40 7.46
N PHE A 52 -5.92 19.44 8.52
CA PHE A 52 -5.20 18.27 9.09
C PHE A 52 -4.17 17.63 8.17
N SER A 53 -3.80 18.26 7.04
CA SER A 53 -2.75 17.75 6.16
C SER A 53 -1.41 17.65 6.88
N PRO A 54 -0.77 16.47 6.93
CA PRO A 54 0.51 16.31 7.60
C PRO A 54 1.64 16.97 6.81
N PRO A 55 2.74 17.32 7.46
CA PRO A 55 3.96 17.73 6.77
C PRO A 55 4.47 16.63 5.82
N GLY A 56 5.03 17.01 4.66
CA GLY A 56 5.44 16.07 3.61
C GLY A 56 6.49 15.02 4.03
N TYR A 57 7.22 15.24 5.13
CA TYR A 57 8.20 14.27 5.65
C TYR A 57 7.55 13.08 6.38
N ILE A 58 6.28 13.17 6.74
CA ILE A 58 5.54 12.07 7.40
C ILE A 58 5.33 10.89 6.44
N PHE A 59 5.05 11.15 5.17
CA PHE A 59 4.77 10.10 4.20
C PHE A 59 5.89 9.06 4.03
N PRO A 60 7.18 9.44 3.85
CA PRO A 60 8.27 8.47 3.75
C PRO A 60 8.55 7.70 5.04
N ILE A 61 8.02 8.12 6.18
CA ILE A 61 8.10 7.39 7.46
C ILE A 61 6.96 6.39 7.57
N VAL A 62 5.73 6.82 7.29
CA VAL A 62 4.53 5.99 7.49
C VAL A 62 4.45 4.85 6.47
N TRP A 63 4.71 5.10 5.19
CA TRP A 63 4.55 4.09 4.15
C TRP A 63 5.39 2.82 4.35
N PRO A 64 6.69 2.87 4.70
CA PRO A 64 7.46 1.66 5.02
C PRO A 64 6.88 0.84 6.17
N ILE A 65 6.36 1.50 7.21
CA ILE A 65 5.71 0.84 8.36
C ILE A 65 4.45 0.12 7.90
N LEU A 66 3.62 0.77 7.06
CA LEU A 66 2.40 0.17 6.52
C LEU A 66 2.71 -1.01 5.58
N TYR A 67 3.70 -0.90 4.70
CA TYR A 67 4.14 -2.01 3.86
C TYR A 67 4.64 -3.20 4.70
N MET A 68 5.36 -2.95 5.78
CA MET A 68 5.78 -4.00 6.70
C MET A 68 4.56 -4.66 7.37
N SER A 69 3.61 -3.88 7.87
CA SER A 69 2.37 -4.42 8.47
C SER A 69 1.56 -5.28 7.48
N MET A 70 1.44 -4.84 6.21
CA MET A 70 0.81 -5.62 5.15
C MET A 70 1.50 -6.97 4.94
N GLY A 71 2.83 -6.98 4.86
CA GLY A 71 3.63 -8.18 4.66
C GLY A 71 3.51 -9.16 5.83
N ILE A 72 3.57 -8.66 7.08
CA ILE A 72 3.39 -9.46 8.30
C ILE A 72 1.98 -10.06 8.32
N ALA A 73 0.94 -9.25 8.10
CA ALA A 73 -0.45 -9.71 8.08
C ALA A 73 -0.65 -10.81 7.03
N TYR A 74 -0.09 -10.63 5.82
CA TYR A 74 -0.16 -11.63 4.76
C TYR A 74 0.61 -12.91 5.11
N ALA A 75 1.78 -12.83 5.70
CA ALA A 75 2.56 -13.99 6.14
C ALA A 75 1.76 -14.85 7.13
N LEU A 76 1.01 -14.21 8.05
CA LEU A 76 0.20 -14.89 9.07
C LEU A 76 -0.97 -15.69 8.51
N VAL A 77 -1.52 -15.34 7.33
CA VAL A 77 -2.72 -15.96 6.76
C VAL A 77 -2.48 -16.73 5.48
N SER A 78 -1.38 -16.49 4.78
CA SER A 78 -1.12 -17.01 3.43
C SER A 78 -1.03 -18.54 3.32
N HIS A 79 -0.84 -19.25 4.42
CA HIS A 79 -0.80 -20.72 4.51
C HIS A 79 -2.13 -21.33 4.96
N LYS A 80 -3.11 -20.50 5.31
CA LYS A 80 -4.41 -20.94 5.82
C LYS A 80 -5.38 -21.36 4.70
N PRO A 81 -6.48 -22.09 5.01
CA PRO A 81 -7.53 -22.38 4.04
C PRO A 81 -8.03 -21.11 3.34
N GLY A 82 -8.48 -21.23 2.08
CA GLY A 82 -8.91 -20.06 1.29
C GLY A 82 -7.76 -19.28 0.63
N LYS A 83 -6.61 -19.89 0.41
CA LYS A 83 -5.39 -19.25 -0.16
C LYS A 83 -5.65 -18.40 -1.41
N LYS A 84 -6.52 -18.82 -2.33
CA LYS A 84 -6.83 -18.06 -3.56
C LYS A 84 -7.47 -16.70 -3.22
N ARG A 85 -8.47 -16.69 -2.32
CA ARG A 85 -9.15 -15.47 -1.87
C ARG A 85 -8.21 -14.53 -1.10
N ILE A 86 -7.43 -15.10 -0.17
CA ILE A 86 -6.44 -14.35 0.62
C ILE A 86 -5.40 -13.70 -0.30
N LYS A 87 -4.85 -14.47 -1.23
CA LYS A 87 -3.86 -14.00 -2.21
C LYS A 87 -4.46 -12.94 -3.13
N GLY A 88 -5.66 -13.18 -3.66
CA GLY A 88 -6.37 -12.24 -4.52
C GLY A 88 -6.58 -10.89 -3.82
N ALA A 89 -7.20 -10.87 -2.64
CA ALA A 89 -7.43 -9.65 -1.87
C ALA A 89 -6.12 -8.90 -1.60
N TYR A 90 -5.07 -9.59 -1.18
CA TYR A 90 -3.77 -8.99 -0.86
C TYR A 90 -3.12 -8.32 -2.08
N TYR A 91 -2.99 -9.03 -3.19
CA TYR A 91 -2.29 -8.48 -4.36
C TYR A 91 -3.13 -7.45 -5.13
N THR A 92 -4.46 -7.53 -5.08
CA THR A 92 -5.33 -6.50 -5.66
C THR A 92 -5.12 -5.16 -4.94
N GLN A 93 -5.23 -5.13 -3.61
CA GLN A 93 -5.02 -3.88 -2.87
C GLN A 93 -3.59 -3.35 -3.00
N LEU A 94 -2.58 -4.25 -3.04
CA LEU A 94 -1.18 -3.85 -3.19
C LEU A 94 -0.91 -3.25 -4.59
N GLY A 95 -1.47 -3.85 -5.65
CA GLY A 95 -1.39 -3.34 -7.01
C GLY A 95 -2.05 -1.97 -7.16
N LEU A 96 -3.26 -1.81 -6.61
CA LEU A 96 -3.95 -0.52 -6.56
C LEU A 96 -3.13 0.53 -5.80
N ASN A 97 -2.56 0.18 -4.64
CA ASN A 97 -1.71 1.09 -3.88
C ASN A 97 -0.52 1.62 -4.68
N TYR A 98 0.14 0.76 -5.45
CA TYR A 98 1.22 1.16 -6.34
C TYR A 98 0.69 1.99 -7.52
N GLY A 99 -0.46 1.61 -8.08
CA GLY A 99 -1.14 2.32 -9.17
C GLY A 99 -1.49 3.75 -8.77
N TRP A 100 -2.04 3.95 -7.57
CA TRP A 100 -2.32 5.29 -7.05
C TRP A 100 -1.08 6.20 -7.06
N SER A 101 0.04 5.70 -6.58
CA SER A 101 1.29 6.48 -6.55
C SER A 101 1.74 6.88 -7.95
N ILE A 102 1.57 6.02 -8.94
CA ILE A 102 1.92 6.29 -10.34
C ILE A 102 0.96 7.32 -10.94
N LEU A 103 -0.35 7.13 -10.77
CA LEU A 103 -1.37 8.05 -11.27
C LEU A 103 -1.21 9.44 -10.66
N TYR A 104 -1.05 9.48 -9.33
CA TYR A 104 -1.01 10.74 -8.60
C TYR A 104 0.29 11.52 -8.83
N PHE A 105 1.45 10.91 -8.71
CA PHE A 105 2.73 11.63 -8.72
C PHE A 105 3.39 11.68 -10.10
N LYS A 106 3.37 10.59 -10.85
CA LYS A 106 4.07 10.53 -12.14
C LYS A 106 3.24 11.13 -13.27
N TYR A 107 2.00 10.66 -13.42
CA TYR A 107 1.13 11.12 -14.49
C TYR A 107 0.30 12.35 -14.12
N LYS A 108 0.29 12.74 -12.86
CA LYS A 108 -0.50 13.90 -12.36
C LYS A 108 -1.99 13.85 -12.71
N LEU A 109 -2.52 12.65 -12.98
CA LEU A 109 -3.93 12.39 -13.24
C LEU A 109 -4.73 12.42 -11.93
N ARG A 110 -4.87 13.64 -11.37
CA ARG A 110 -5.35 13.87 -10.01
C ARG A 110 -6.78 13.37 -9.77
N PHE A 111 -7.67 13.58 -10.73
CA PHE A 111 -9.05 13.08 -10.64
C PHE A 111 -9.12 11.56 -10.73
N SER A 112 -8.41 10.97 -11.69
CA SER A 112 -8.33 9.51 -11.79
C SER A 112 -7.73 8.88 -10.53
N ALA A 113 -6.70 9.52 -9.94
CA ALA A 113 -6.11 9.08 -8.68
C ALA A 113 -7.09 9.22 -7.49
N LEU A 114 -8.02 10.17 -7.52
CA LEU A 114 -9.09 10.28 -6.52
C LEU A 114 -10.06 9.10 -6.64
N ILE A 115 -10.53 8.77 -7.83
CA ILE A 115 -11.40 7.62 -8.06
C ILE A 115 -10.68 6.33 -7.62
N GLU A 116 -9.44 6.17 -8.03
CA GLU A 116 -8.63 5.01 -7.70
C GLU A 116 -8.39 4.89 -6.19
N SER A 117 -8.16 5.99 -5.45
CA SER A 117 -8.00 5.96 -3.99
C SER A 117 -9.25 5.47 -3.26
N ALA A 118 -10.46 5.78 -3.77
CA ALA A 118 -11.71 5.26 -3.22
C ALA A 118 -11.85 3.75 -3.48
N VAL A 119 -11.49 3.30 -4.67
CA VAL A 119 -11.46 1.85 -5.01
C VAL A 119 -10.43 1.12 -4.16
N LEU A 120 -9.24 1.71 -3.99
CA LEU A 120 -8.19 1.18 -3.10
C LEU A 120 -8.69 1.05 -1.66
N LEU A 121 -9.36 2.06 -1.11
CA LEU A 121 -9.93 2.00 0.23
C LEU A 121 -10.90 0.84 0.38
N GLY A 122 -11.79 0.63 -0.61
CA GLY A 122 -12.68 -0.54 -0.64
C GLY A 122 -11.92 -1.87 -0.65
N ALA A 123 -10.87 -1.98 -1.49
CA ALA A 123 -10.03 -3.18 -1.56
C ALA A 123 -9.26 -3.44 -0.25
N VAL A 124 -8.78 -2.38 0.43
CA VAL A 124 -8.12 -2.48 1.74
C VAL A 124 -9.09 -2.95 2.82
N LEU A 125 -10.31 -2.39 2.87
CA LEU A 125 -11.36 -2.83 3.78
C LEU A 125 -11.69 -4.30 3.57
N MET A 126 -11.91 -4.73 2.33
CA MET A 126 -12.18 -6.13 2.00
C MET A 126 -11.03 -7.05 2.40
N THR A 127 -9.78 -6.61 2.22
CA THR A 127 -8.60 -7.37 2.62
C THR A 127 -8.52 -7.49 4.13
N THR A 128 -8.75 -6.40 4.86
CA THR A 128 -8.74 -6.36 6.32
C THR A 128 -9.80 -7.31 6.90
N ILE A 129 -11.04 -7.26 6.39
CA ILE A 129 -12.15 -8.16 6.79
C ILE A 129 -11.77 -9.61 6.45
N THR A 130 -11.27 -9.87 5.24
CA THR A 130 -10.85 -11.22 4.83
C THR A 130 -9.79 -11.79 5.75
N PHE A 131 -8.78 -11.00 6.12
CA PHE A 131 -7.71 -11.42 7.00
C PHE A 131 -8.21 -11.60 8.44
N PHE A 132 -9.08 -10.72 8.91
CA PHE A 132 -9.70 -10.81 10.24
C PHE A 132 -10.48 -12.10 10.41
N ASN A 133 -11.26 -12.50 9.40
CA ASN A 133 -12.04 -13.75 9.41
C ASN A 133 -11.16 -15.01 9.40
N VAL A 134 -9.94 -14.94 8.87
CA VAL A 134 -8.98 -16.05 8.87
C VAL A 134 -8.16 -16.10 10.16
N LYS A 135 -7.68 -14.95 10.62
CA LYS A 135 -6.92 -14.77 11.85
C LYS A 135 -7.08 -13.35 12.36
N LYS A 136 -7.77 -13.18 13.50
CA LYS A 136 -8.08 -11.86 14.09
C LYS A 136 -6.86 -10.93 14.15
N LEU A 137 -5.71 -11.46 14.60
CA LEU A 137 -4.47 -10.69 14.69
C LEU A 137 -4.03 -10.11 13.32
N ALA A 138 -4.17 -10.86 12.23
CA ALA A 138 -3.78 -10.39 10.90
C ALA A 138 -4.68 -9.24 10.42
N GLY A 139 -5.99 -9.30 10.70
CA GLY A 139 -6.90 -8.20 10.45
C GLY A 139 -6.58 -6.97 11.30
N LEU A 140 -6.31 -7.14 12.60
CA LEU A 140 -5.95 -6.04 13.51
C LEU A 140 -4.66 -5.32 13.06
N ILE A 141 -3.67 -6.05 12.58
CA ILE A 141 -2.42 -5.47 12.04
C ILE A 141 -2.71 -4.57 10.81
N LEU A 142 -3.78 -4.82 10.05
CA LEU A 142 -4.18 -3.99 8.90
C LEU A 142 -5.06 -2.78 9.27
N VAL A 143 -5.59 -2.69 10.48
CA VAL A 143 -6.43 -1.54 10.89
C VAL A 143 -5.71 -0.20 10.70
N PRO A 144 -4.45 0.00 11.15
CA PRO A 144 -3.74 1.26 10.91
C PRO A 144 -3.61 1.60 9.42
N TYR A 145 -3.39 0.59 8.56
CA TYR A 145 -3.33 0.80 7.12
C TYR A 145 -4.71 1.19 6.55
N THR A 146 -5.79 0.59 7.02
CA THR A 146 -7.16 0.94 6.62
C THR A 146 -7.47 2.40 6.97
N LEU A 147 -7.15 2.81 8.20
CA LEU A 147 -7.34 4.20 8.66
C LEU A 147 -6.48 5.17 7.84
N TRP A 148 -5.23 4.81 7.57
CA TRP A 148 -4.35 5.63 6.73
C TRP A 148 -4.86 5.75 5.29
N SER A 149 -5.41 4.67 4.73
CA SER A 149 -6.00 4.68 3.37
C SER A 149 -7.23 5.59 3.30
N ALA A 150 -8.09 5.55 4.31
CA ALA A 150 -9.22 6.48 4.41
C ALA A 150 -8.75 7.94 4.50
N PHE A 151 -7.75 8.21 5.33
CA PHE A 151 -7.14 9.51 5.46
C PHE A 151 -6.46 9.97 4.16
N ALA A 152 -5.73 9.09 3.48
CA ALA A 152 -5.11 9.39 2.19
C ALA A 152 -6.16 9.70 1.10
N THR A 153 -7.30 9.02 1.11
CA THR A 153 -8.44 9.33 0.22
C THR A 153 -9.01 10.72 0.52
N TYR A 154 -9.19 11.05 1.80
CA TYR A 154 -9.59 12.40 2.23
C TYR A 154 -8.59 13.46 1.75
N LEU A 155 -7.30 13.25 1.93
CA LEU A 155 -6.27 14.18 1.46
C LEU A 155 -6.27 14.32 -0.06
N THR A 156 -6.47 13.22 -0.79
CA THR A 156 -6.55 13.22 -2.26
C THR A 156 -7.76 14.00 -2.75
N ALA A 157 -8.94 13.82 -2.13
CA ALA A 157 -10.16 14.56 -2.43
C ALA A 157 -10.01 16.06 -2.13
N GLY A 158 -9.52 16.38 -0.94
CA GLY A 158 -9.31 17.78 -0.54
C GLY A 158 -8.29 18.50 -1.42
N ASN A 159 -7.17 17.84 -1.74
CA ASN A 159 -6.18 18.39 -2.68
C ASN A 159 -6.78 18.61 -4.08
N TRP A 160 -7.61 17.69 -4.58
CA TRP A 160 -8.30 17.86 -5.85
C TRP A 160 -9.25 19.05 -5.80
N LEU A 161 -10.16 19.10 -4.83
CA LEU A 161 -11.18 20.15 -4.72
C LEU A 161 -10.58 21.56 -4.60
N LEU A 162 -9.48 21.69 -3.84
CA LEU A 162 -8.84 22.98 -3.58
C LEU A 162 -7.90 23.45 -4.71
N ASN A 163 -7.50 22.57 -5.62
CA ASN A 163 -6.49 22.90 -6.63
C ASN A 163 -6.92 22.55 -8.08
N LYS A 164 -8.12 22.02 -8.30
CA LYS A 164 -8.59 21.57 -9.63
C LYS A 164 -8.51 22.64 -10.71
N ASP A 165 -8.68 23.91 -10.33
CA ASP A 165 -8.65 25.05 -11.24
C ASP A 165 -7.23 25.67 -11.39
N ASN A 166 -6.24 25.12 -10.68
CA ASN A 166 -4.84 25.53 -10.78
C ASN A 166 -4.15 24.79 -11.93
N PRO A 167 -3.73 25.44 -13.02
CA PRO A 167 -3.08 24.78 -14.15
C PRO A 167 -1.80 24.01 -13.76
N ARG A 168 -1.06 24.49 -12.74
CA ARG A 168 0.17 23.82 -12.25
C ARG A 168 -0.11 22.52 -11.51
N TYR A 169 -1.32 22.36 -10.97
CA TYR A 169 -1.75 21.15 -10.27
C TYR A 169 -2.31 20.10 -11.24
N THR A 170 -3.07 20.56 -12.23
CA THR A 170 -3.75 19.72 -13.23
C THR A 170 -3.00 19.69 -14.56
N ASP A 171 -1.70 20.00 -14.55
CA ASP A 171 -0.88 20.18 -15.76
C ASP A 171 -1.18 19.13 -16.84
N LYS A 172 -1.95 19.61 -17.85
CA LYS A 172 -2.35 18.83 -19.04
C LYS A 172 -1.26 18.79 -20.11
N SER A 173 -0.13 19.49 -19.88
CA SER A 173 0.95 19.60 -20.86
C SER A 173 1.84 18.37 -20.93
N ASN A 174 1.56 17.35 -20.12
CA ASN A 174 2.34 16.10 -20.06
C ASN A 174 1.46 14.84 -20.27
N VAL A 175 0.35 14.93 -21.03
CA VAL A 175 -0.43 13.80 -21.49
C VAL A 175 -0.11 13.54 -22.94
#